data_4d48eac23dffba60fbc6463ae8a348d4
#
_entry.id   4d48eac23dffba60fbc6463ae8a348d4
#
_cell.length_a   1.000
_cell.length_b   1.000
_cell.length_c   1.000
_cell.angle_alpha   90.00
_cell.angle_beta   90.00
_cell.angle_gamma   90.00
#
_symmetry.space_group_name_H-M   'P 1'
#
loop_
_entity.id
_entity.type
_entity.pdbx_description
1 polymer ?
#
loop_
_entity_poly.entity_id
_entity_poly.type
_entity_poly.pdbx_seq_one_letter_code
_entity_poly.pdbx_strand_id
1 'polypeptide(L)'
;DRFDEAIINHVRRTRGTLIGDSTAERIKMEIGCAFPQQDIKEIRVSGRNLAEGVPREIVINSNDVLEALREPLSGIVSAIKLALEQTPPELCSDMTERGIVLTGGGALLKDFDKLISDKTGLHVHVADDPLTCVARGGGKALDLIDMHGGGEFSTRE
;
A
#
# COMPACT_ATOMS: atom_id res chain seq x y z
N ASP A 1 6.40 -9.12 0.34
CA ASP A 1 5.34 -8.13 0.45
C ASP A 1 4.89 -7.73 -0.94
N ARG A 2 3.62 -7.47 -1.11
CA ARG A 2 3.01 -7.17 -2.43
C ARG A 2 3.58 -5.92 -3.07
N PHE A 3 3.90 -4.92 -2.28
CA PHE A 3 4.48 -3.69 -2.78
C PHE A 3 5.90 -3.93 -3.29
N ASP A 4 6.69 -4.68 -2.55
CA ASP A 4 8.06 -5.01 -2.95
C ASP A 4 8.06 -5.85 -4.23
N GLU A 5 7.19 -6.83 -4.33
CA GLU A 5 7.03 -7.64 -5.54
C GLU A 5 6.61 -6.81 -6.76
N ALA A 6 5.69 -5.87 -6.56
CA ALA A 6 5.25 -4.97 -7.62
C ALA A 6 6.38 -4.07 -8.12
N ILE A 7 7.23 -3.58 -7.22
CA ILE A 7 8.40 -2.78 -7.57
C ILE A 7 9.41 -3.63 -8.35
N ILE A 8 9.70 -4.83 -7.89
CA ILE A 8 10.59 -5.77 -8.58
C ILE A 8 10.11 -6.05 -10.00
N ASN A 9 8.83 -6.35 -10.16
CA ASN A 9 8.23 -6.64 -11.46
C ASN A 9 8.26 -5.43 -12.40
N HIS A 10 7.98 -4.25 -11.88
CA HIS A 10 8.01 -3.02 -12.64
C HIS A 10 9.42 -2.69 -13.16
N VAL A 11 10.43 -2.79 -12.30
CA VAL A 11 11.82 -2.54 -12.66
C VAL A 11 12.29 -3.57 -13.69
N ARG A 12 11.95 -4.83 -13.51
CA ARG A 12 12.27 -5.88 -14.49
C ARG A 12 11.66 -5.58 -15.86
N ARG A 13 10.40 -5.19 -15.89
CA ARG A 13 9.67 -4.93 -17.14
C ARG A 13 10.13 -3.64 -17.82
N THR A 14 10.35 -2.58 -17.07
CA THR A 14 10.64 -1.26 -17.64
C THR A 14 12.13 -0.98 -17.81
N ARG A 15 12.99 -1.58 -16.99
CA ARG A 15 14.44 -1.33 -16.97
C ARG A 15 15.26 -2.55 -17.37
N GLY A 16 14.62 -3.70 -17.59
CA GLY A 16 15.34 -4.94 -17.89
C GLY A 16 16.35 -5.34 -16.83
N THR A 17 16.11 -4.99 -15.59
CA THR A 17 17.02 -5.18 -14.47
C THR A 17 16.34 -5.91 -13.33
N LEU A 18 17.01 -6.93 -12.80
CA LEU A 18 16.54 -7.68 -11.64
C LEU A 18 17.12 -7.08 -10.36
N ILE A 19 16.24 -6.67 -9.45
CA ILE A 19 16.61 -6.20 -8.11
C ILE A 19 16.12 -7.19 -7.06
N GLY A 20 16.78 -7.20 -5.90
CA GLY A 20 16.40 -8.05 -4.78
C GLY A 20 15.32 -7.44 -3.89
N ASP A 21 14.80 -8.24 -2.97
CA ASP A 21 13.75 -7.83 -2.05
C ASP A 21 14.16 -6.66 -1.17
N SER A 22 15.38 -6.68 -0.64
CA SER A 22 15.89 -5.59 0.22
C SER A 22 16.04 -4.28 -0.54
N THR A 23 16.42 -4.33 -1.81
CA THR A 23 16.50 -3.15 -2.67
C THR A 23 15.11 -2.59 -2.93
N ALA A 24 14.14 -3.44 -3.24
CA ALA A 24 12.76 -3.03 -3.45
C ALA A 24 12.17 -2.39 -2.19
N GLU A 25 12.40 -2.98 -1.03
CA GLU A 25 11.97 -2.41 0.25
C GLU A 25 12.59 -1.02 0.50
N ARG A 26 13.88 -0.87 0.22
CA ARG A 26 14.57 0.41 0.35
C ARG A 26 13.95 1.47 -0.58
N ILE A 27 13.66 1.12 -1.83
CA ILE A 27 12.97 2.01 -2.77
C ILE A 27 11.63 2.44 -2.20
N LYS A 28 10.84 1.49 -1.74
CA LYS A 28 9.51 1.76 -1.15
C LYS A 28 9.61 2.73 0.03
N MET A 29 10.55 2.49 0.94
CA MET A 29 10.68 3.30 2.16
C MET A 29 11.24 4.69 1.90
N GLU A 30 12.16 4.84 0.96
CA GLU A 30 12.81 6.14 0.71
C GLU A 30 12.02 7.04 -0.23
N ILE A 31 11.42 6.49 -1.29
CA ILE A 31 10.74 7.28 -2.32
C ILE A 31 9.33 6.78 -2.65
N GLY A 32 8.84 5.75 -1.97
CA GLY A 32 7.52 5.21 -2.20
C GLY A 32 6.41 6.16 -1.77
N CYS A 33 5.37 6.26 -2.59
CA CYS A 33 4.19 7.07 -2.29
C CYS A 33 2.96 6.43 -2.93
N ALA A 34 1.81 6.65 -2.30
CA ALA A 34 0.52 6.17 -2.80
C ALA A 34 -0.24 7.24 -3.58
N PHE A 35 0.23 8.47 -3.56
CA PHE A 35 -0.40 9.63 -4.17
C PHE A 35 0.64 10.44 -4.94
N PRO A 36 0.29 11.09 -6.06
CA PRO A 36 1.23 11.93 -6.79
C PRO A 36 1.83 13.03 -5.91
N GLN A 37 3.15 13.22 -6.00
CA GLN A 37 3.88 14.22 -5.23
C GLN A 37 4.27 15.40 -6.12
N GLN A 38 4.35 16.59 -5.53
CA GLN A 38 4.85 17.78 -6.23
C GLN A 38 6.33 17.65 -6.54
N ASP A 39 7.11 17.13 -5.57
CA ASP A 39 8.55 16.92 -5.72
C ASP A 39 8.83 15.46 -6.08
N ILE A 40 9.44 15.25 -7.24
CA ILE A 40 9.86 13.93 -7.67
C ILE A 40 11.21 13.61 -7.04
N LYS A 41 11.25 12.55 -6.24
CA LYS A 41 12.48 12.06 -5.62
C LYS A 41 13.08 10.95 -6.45
N GLU A 42 14.40 10.84 -6.41
CA GLU A 42 15.15 9.81 -7.13
C GLU A 42 15.98 8.98 -6.16
N ILE A 43 16.22 7.73 -6.52
CA ILE A 43 17.12 6.83 -5.81
C ILE A 43 17.95 6.05 -6.83
N ARG A 44 19.23 5.86 -6.51
CA ARG A 44 20.12 5.00 -7.29
C ARG A 44 20.21 3.63 -6.64
N VAL A 45 19.98 2.61 -7.44
CA VAL A 45 20.05 1.22 -6.97
C VAL A 45 20.79 0.37 -7.98
N SER A 46 21.35 -0.71 -7.50
CA SER A 46 22.07 -1.67 -8.33
C SER A 46 21.26 -2.96 -8.48
N GLY A 47 21.25 -3.49 -9.68
CA GLY A 47 20.64 -4.77 -9.97
C GLY A 47 21.40 -5.48 -11.06
N ARG A 48 20.91 -6.65 -11.49
CA ARG A 48 21.51 -7.42 -12.58
C ARG A 48 20.77 -7.12 -13.87
N ASN A 49 21.51 -6.66 -14.88
CA ASN A 49 20.96 -6.49 -16.21
C ASN A 49 20.63 -7.87 -16.80
N LEU A 50 19.37 -8.05 -17.22
CA LEU A 50 18.91 -9.37 -17.68
C LEU A 50 19.44 -9.74 -19.06
N ALA A 51 19.71 -8.76 -19.91
CA ALA A 51 20.23 -9.02 -21.26
C ALA A 51 21.69 -9.44 -21.22
N GLU A 52 22.50 -8.82 -20.37
CA GLU A 52 23.95 -9.03 -20.31
C GLU A 52 24.40 -9.87 -19.11
N GLY A 53 23.54 -10.01 -18.10
CA GLY A 53 23.83 -10.77 -16.89
C GLY A 53 24.79 -10.07 -15.92
N VAL A 54 25.17 -8.83 -16.17
CA VAL A 54 26.16 -8.08 -15.35
C VAL A 54 25.44 -7.08 -14.42
N PRO A 55 26.09 -6.70 -13.32
CA PRO A 55 25.56 -5.64 -12.45
C PRO A 55 25.43 -4.32 -13.19
N ARG A 56 24.34 -3.61 -12.91
CA ARG A 56 24.11 -2.29 -13.49
C ARG A 56 23.44 -1.40 -12.45
N GLU A 57 23.87 -0.15 -12.39
CA GLU A 57 23.22 0.88 -11.60
C GLU A 57 22.10 1.52 -12.41
N ILE A 58 20.95 1.71 -11.77
CA ILE A 58 19.79 2.36 -12.38
C ILE A 58 19.26 3.45 -11.45
N VAL A 59 18.59 4.44 -12.03
CA VAL A 59 17.90 5.50 -11.29
C VAL A 59 16.40 5.27 -11.36
N ILE A 60 15.76 5.22 -10.20
CA ILE A 60 14.32 5.07 -10.06
C ILE A 60 13.78 6.34 -9.42
N ASN A 61 12.69 6.86 -9.92
CA ASN A 61 12.04 8.03 -9.32
C ASN A 61 10.70 7.67 -8.67
N SER A 62 10.13 8.62 -7.93
CA SER A 62 8.87 8.41 -7.20
C SER A 62 7.69 8.16 -8.16
N ASN A 63 7.71 8.67 -9.37
CA ASN A 63 6.68 8.36 -10.36
C ASN A 63 6.77 6.91 -10.85
N ASP A 64 7.97 6.37 -10.98
CA ASP A 64 8.16 4.95 -11.28
C ASP A 64 7.54 4.06 -10.21
N VAL A 65 7.74 4.41 -8.95
CA VAL A 65 7.18 3.66 -7.82
C VAL A 65 5.65 3.79 -7.78
N LEU A 66 5.13 4.98 -8.00
CA LEU A 66 3.67 5.19 -8.06
C LEU A 66 3.03 4.34 -9.16
N GLU A 67 3.64 4.28 -10.33
CA GLU A 67 3.18 3.44 -11.43
C GLU A 67 3.26 1.95 -11.07
N ALA A 68 4.36 1.53 -10.45
CA ALA A 68 4.56 0.15 -10.00
C ALA A 68 3.49 -0.29 -8.98
N LEU A 69 3.10 0.61 -8.10
CA LEU A 69 2.16 0.32 -7.01
C LEU A 69 0.69 0.53 -7.38
N ARG A 70 0.40 1.03 -8.57
CA ARG A 70 -0.97 1.32 -9.01
C ARG A 70 -1.89 0.12 -8.87
N GLU A 71 -1.48 -1.03 -9.37
CA GLU A 71 -2.28 -2.25 -9.35
C GLU A 71 -2.52 -2.78 -7.93
N PRO A 72 -1.49 -3.00 -7.09
CA PRO A 72 -1.73 -3.46 -5.72
C PRO A 72 -2.51 -2.45 -4.88
N LEU A 73 -2.30 -1.15 -5.06
CA LEU A 73 -3.08 -0.12 -4.37
C LEU A 73 -4.55 -0.14 -4.79
N SER A 74 -4.82 -0.29 -6.08
CA SER A 74 -6.17 -0.42 -6.60
C SER A 74 -6.87 -1.66 -6.02
N GLY A 75 -6.16 -2.77 -5.91
CA GLY A 75 -6.67 -3.99 -5.30
C GLY A 75 -7.05 -3.79 -3.84
N ILE A 76 -6.21 -3.10 -3.08
CA ILE A 76 -6.49 -2.79 -1.66
C ILE A 76 -7.73 -1.89 -1.54
N VAL A 77 -7.81 -0.84 -2.34
CA VAL A 77 -8.96 0.07 -2.35
C VAL A 77 -10.25 -0.70 -2.66
N SER A 78 -10.22 -1.56 -3.67
CA SER A 78 -11.37 -2.37 -4.05
C SER A 78 -11.80 -3.33 -2.93
N ALA A 79 -10.82 -3.96 -2.26
CA ALA A 79 -11.09 -4.85 -1.15
C ALA A 79 -11.72 -4.11 0.05
N ILE A 80 -11.24 -2.91 0.35
CA ILE A 80 -11.81 -2.07 1.42
C ILE A 80 -13.24 -1.67 1.07
N LYS A 81 -13.50 -1.26 -0.16
CA LYS A 81 -14.85 -0.88 -0.60
C LYS A 81 -15.81 -2.06 -0.53
N LEU A 82 -15.37 -3.26 -0.94
CA LEU A 82 -16.17 -4.45 -0.86
C LEU A 82 -16.51 -4.81 0.59
N ALA A 83 -15.54 -4.72 1.49
CA ALA A 83 -15.76 -4.94 2.91
C ALA A 83 -16.74 -3.93 3.50
N LEU A 84 -16.68 -2.67 3.08
CA LEU A 84 -17.62 -1.62 3.51
C LEU A 84 -19.04 -1.90 3.02
N GLU A 85 -19.20 -2.42 1.80
CA GLU A 85 -20.50 -2.81 1.27
C GLU A 85 -21.17 -3.93 2.09
N GLN A 86 -20.37 -4.81 2.69
CA GLN A 86 -20.83 -5.91 3.51
C GLN A 86 -21.01 -5.54 4.98
N THR A 87 -20.63 -4.33 5.36
CA THR A 87 -20.70 -3.86 6.74
C THR A 87 -22.13 -3.43 7.10
N PRO A 88 -22.64 -3.81 8.30
CA PRO A 88 -23.96 -3.38 8.75
C PRO A 88 -24.11 -1.86 8.76
N PRO A 89 -25.31 -1.33 8.46
CA PRO A 89 -25.53 0.12 8.39
C PRO A 89 -25.17 0.90 9.65
N GLU A 90 -25.38 0.33 10.82
CA GLU A 90 -25.03 0.96 12.10
C GLU A 90 -23.52 1.20 12.20
N LEU A 91 -22.72 0.20 11.79
CA LEU A 91 -21.25 0.33 11.77
C LEU A 91 -20.78 1.31 10.70
N CYS A 92 -21.44 1.36 9.56
CA CYS A 92 -21.13 2.36 8.54
C CYS A 92 -21.33 3.78 9.05
N SER A 93 -22.38 4.01 9.83
CA SER A 93 -22.62 5.30 10.48
C SER A 93 -21.50 5.67 11.44
N ASP A 94 -21.06 4.73 12.28
CA ASP A 94 -19.95 4.93 13.20
C ASP A 94 -18.64 5.22 12.46
N MET A 95 -18.38 4.55 11.35
CA MET A 95 -17.20 4.78 10.51
C MET A 95 -17.19 6.18 9.91
N THR A 96 -18.35 6.71 9.54
CA THR A 96 -18.47 8.07 9.01
C THR A 96 -18.08 9.11 10.05
N GLU A 97 -18.42 8.87 11.32
CA GLU A 97 -18.10 9.78 12.42
C GLU A 97 -16.67 9.58 12.96
N ARG A 98 -16.22 8.33 13.10
CA ARG A 98 -14.98 7.99 13.82
C ARG A 98 -13.84 7.56 12.91
N GLY A 99 -14.14 7.18 11.68
CA GLY A 99 -13.14 6.77 10.70
C GLY A 99 -12.70 5.33 10.84
N ILE A 100 -11.65 5.00 10.11
CA ILE A 100 -11.03 3.67 10.09
C ILE A 100 -9.55 3.79 10.44
N VAL A 101 -8.96 2.69 10.90
CA VAL A 101 -7.54 2.63 11.24
C VAL A 101 -6.85 1.62 10.32
N LEU A 102 -5.80 2.08 9.65
CA LEU A 102 -4.90 1.24 8.87
C LEU A 102 -3.69 0.88 9.73
N THR A 103 -3.35 -0.38 9.79
CA THR A 103 -2.24 -0.86 10.59
C THR A 103 -1.23 -1.62 9.74
N GLY A 104 0.04 -1.57 10.11
CA GLY A 104 1.10 -2.40 9.55
C GLY A 104 2.03 -1.74 8.56
N GLY A 105 2.94 -2.54 7.98
CA GLY A 105 4.02 -2.07 7.14
C GLY A 105 3.60 -1.36 5.85
N GLY A 106 2.49 -1.76 5.25
CA GLY A 106 1.93 -1.07 4.08
C GLY A 106 1.41 0.32 4.40
N ALA A 107 0.99 0.54 5.64
CA ALA A 107 0.54 1.83 6.12
C ALA A 107 1.69 2.85 6.24
N LEU A 108 2.95 2.39 6.21
CA LEU A 108 4.14 3.25 6.20
C LEU A 108 4.41 3.87 4.82
N LEU A 109 3.73 3.43 3.78
CA LEU A 109 3.82 4.04 2.47
C LEU A 109 3.28 5.46 2.53
N LYS A 110 4.07 6.42 2.07
CA LYS A 110 3.71 7.83 2.15
C LYS A 110 2.36 8.10 1.47
N ASP A 111 1.49 8.83 2.15
CA ASP A 111 0.16 9.20 1.68
C ASP A 111 -0.80 8.03 1.41
N PHE A 112 -0.53 6.86 1.97
CA PHE A 112 -1.43 5.71 1.88
C PHE A 112 -2.79 6.00 2.53
N ASP A 113 -2.77 6.61 3.70
CA ASP A 113 -3.96 7.08 4.40
C ASP A 113 -4.76 8.08 3.55
N LYS A 114 -4.07 9.00 2.90
CA LYS A 114 -4.67 10.00 2.01
C LYS A 114 -5.36 9.35 0.80
N LEU A 115 -4.74 8.34 0.20
CA LEU A 115 -5.35 7.59 -0.89
C LEU A 115 -6.64 6.91 -0.45
N ILE A 116 -6.62 6.20 0.66
CA ILE A 116 -7.78 5.48 1.16
C ILE A 116 -8.88 6.45 1.57
N SER A 117 -8.54 7.55 2.23
CA SER A 117 -9.49 8.61 2.59
C SER A 117 -10.16 9.21 1.35
N ASP A 118 -9.39 9.50 0.30
CA ASP A 118 -9.90 10.05 -0.96
C ASP A 118 -10.86 9.08 -1.64
N LYS A 119 -10.53 7.79 -1.64
CA LYS A 119 -11.33 6.76 -2.33
C LYS A 119 -12.57 6.30 -1.56
N THR A 120 -12.57 6.40 -0.25
CA THR A 120 -13.68 5.95 0.61
C THR A 120 -14.52 7.08 1.18
N GLY A 121 -13.98 8.30 1.23
CA GLY A 121 -14.62 9.43 1.89
C GLY A 121 -14.59 9.37 3.42
N LEU A 122 -13.82 8.44 3.99
CA LEU A 122 -13.72 8.24 5.43
C LEU A 122 -12.44 8.85 5.99
N HIS A 123 -12.47 9.22 7.28
CA HIS A 123 -11.25 9.54 8.00
C HIS A 123 -10.41 8.29 8.18
N VAL A 124 -9.13 8.39 7.85
CA VAL A 124 -8.20 7.27 7.93
C VAL A 124 -7.04 7.63 8.85
N HIS A 125 -6.79 6.78 9.84
CA HIS A 125 -5.65 6.89 10.75
C HIS A 125 -4.69 5.73 10.49
N VAL A 126 -3.40 6.02 10.57
CA VAL A 126 -2.35 5.01 10.42
C VAL A 126 -1.78 4.64 11.78
N ALA A 127 -1.66 3.36 12.05
CA ALA A 127 -1.06 2.83 13.27
C ALA A 127 0.04 1.82 12.95
N ASP A 128 0.96 1.60 13.90
CA ASP A 128 2.23 0.92 13.67
C ASP A 128 2.19 -0.61 13.80
N ASP A 129 1.06 -1.27 13.65
CA ASP A 129 0.96 -2.72 13.88
C ASP A 129 0.43 -3.51 12.68
N PRO A 130 0.20 -4.82 12.75
CA PRO A 130 -0.01 -5.69 11.59
C PRO A 130 -0.95 -5.11 10.53
N LEU A 131 -0.71 -5.45 9.26
CA LEU A 131 -1.42 -4.92 8.09
C LEU A 131 -2.91 -5.28 8.11
N THR A 132 -3.70 -4.55 8.90
CA THR A 132 -5.16 -4.70 8.96
C THR A 132 -5.83 -3.35 8.82
N CYS A 133 -7.04 -3.35 8.32
CA CYS A 133 -7.92 -2.20 8.34
C CYS A 133 -8.99 -2.43 9.40
N VAL A 134 -9.04 -1.57 10.40
CA VAL A 134 -9.95 -1.71 11.54
C VAL A 134 -10.90 -0.53 11.59
N ALA A 135 -12.20 -0.81 11.67
CA ALA A 135 -13.20 0.20 11.91
C ALA A 135 -13.28 0.53 13.39
N ARG A 136 -13.30 1.80 13.72
CA ARG A 136 -13.57 2.28 15.09
C ARG A 136 -15.06 2.48 15.26
N GLY A 137 -15.63 1.89 16.29
CA GLY A 137 -17.04 2.08 16.62
C GLY A 137 -17.38 1.49 17.99
N GLY A 138 -17.92 2.29 18.89
CA GLY A 138 -18.64 1.86 20.09
C GLY A 138 -17.99 0.81 20.97
N GLY A 139 -16.67 0.77 21.09
CA GLY A 139 -15.95 -0.24 21.85
C GLY A 139 -15.72 -1.56 21.12
N LYS A 140 -16.16 -1.66 19.87
CA LYS A 140 -15.91 -2.83 19.02
C LYS A 140 -14.95 -2.46 17.90
N ALA A 141 -13.96 -3.32 17.68
CA ALA A 141 -13.09 -3.24 16.53
C ALA A 141 -13.55 -4.26 15.48
N LEU A 142 -13.74 -3.81 14.25
CA LEU A 142 -14.09 -4.68 13.13
C LEU A 142 -12.90 -4.71 12.18
N ASP A 143 -12.28 -5.87 12.04
CA ASP A 143 -11.25 -6.07 11.03
C ASP A 143 -11.90 -6.16 9.66
N LEU A 144 -11.77 -5.11 8.86
CA LEU A 144 -12.37 -5.06 7.53
C LEU A 144 -11.60 -5.92 6.54
N ILE A 145 -10.27 -5.95 6.67
CA ILE A 145 -9.43 -6.71 5.75
C ILE A 145 -8.05 -6.94 6.38
N ASP A 146 -7.52 -8.14 6.19
CA ASP A 146 -6.12 -8.44 6.47
C ASP A 146 -5.34 -8.25 5.16
N MET A 147 -4.47 -7.25 5.15
CA MET A 147 -3.68 -6.91 3.96
C MET A 147 -2.45 -7.78 3.76
N HIS A 148 -2.18 -8.73 4.67
CA HIS A 148 -1.08 -9.67 4.53
C HIS A 148 -1.38 -10.84 3.60
N GLY A 149 -2.62 -11.33 3.54
CA GLY A 149 -2.87 -12.58 2.88
C GLY A 149 -4.19 -12.74 2.12
N GLY A 150 -4.86 -11.64 1.79
CA GLY A 150 -6.17 -11.71 1.15
C GLY A 150 -7.30 -11.51 2.16
N GLY A 151 -8.34 -10.86 1.73
CA GLY A 151 -9.34 -10.32 2.61
C GLY A 151 -10.16 -11.36 3.35
N GLU A 152 -9.95 -11.49 4.63
CA GLU A 152 -10.91 -12.10 5.52
C GLU A 152 -11.58 -11.02 6.37
N PHE A 153 -12.89 -11.10 6.42
CA PHE A 153 -13.71 -10.21 7.22
C PHE A 153 -13.92 -10.85 8.58
N SER A 154 -13.39 -10.26 9.63
CA SER A 154 -13.59 -10.77 10.98
C SER A 154 -14.01 -9.68 11.95
N THR A 155 -14.88 -10.04 12.87
CA THR A 155 -15.31 -9.17 13.97
C THR A 155 -14.55 -9.55 15.23
N ARG A 156 -13.90 -8.59 15.86
CA ARG A 156 -13.30 -8.76 17.17
C ARG A 156 -14.07 -7.94 18.19
N GLU A 157 -14.43 -8.55 19.28
CA GLU A 157 -15.01 -7.88 20.44
C GLU A 157 -13.94 -7.41 21.40
#